data_cd0a175e956c6b8cf44c765e8796409c
#
_entry.id   cd0a175e956c6b8cf44c765e8796409c
#
_cell.length_a   1.000
_cell.length_b   1.000
_cell.length_c   1.000
_cell.angle_alpha   90.00
_cell.angle_beta   90.00
_cell.angle_gamma   90.00
#
_symmetry.space_group_name_H-M   'P 1'
#
loop_
_entity.id
_entity.type
_entity.pdbx_description
1 polymer ?
#
loop_
_entity_poly.entity_id
_entity_poly.type
_entity_poly.pdbx_seq_one_letter_code
_entity_poly.pdbx_strand_id
1 'polypeptide(L)'
;PFHVARTFSTLDHLSGGRAGWNVVTSLNDSEAANFGARKLPAHDLRYDRADEFLEVVIGHWNTWASDAIRIDKVEGVFADPDKVRRLDHHGQWFDSRGPFTVPPSPQGHPVIIQAGQSGRGRQFAVRWGEVIFAIFPTLEFGRKAYAALQEESVLLGRAPGAFRVAPLVYVTVAESQSAAEDQFAAIAALAKPIDTLALLSEALNFDFASKPPD
;
A
#
# COMPACT_ATOMS: atom_id res chain seq x y z
N PRO A 1 13.64 3.58 -3.97
CA PRO A 1 13.06 3.85 -2.64
C PRO A 1 13.19 5.32 -2.23
N PHE A 2 14.36 5.94 -2.35
CA PHE A 2 14.63 7.30 -1.86
C PHE A 2 13.68 8.37 -2.39
N HIS A 3 13.38 8.38 -3.71
CA HIS A 3 12.44 9.34 -4.29
C HIS A 3 11.02 9.14 -3.79
N VAL A 4 10.59 7.89 -3.62
CA VAL A 4 9.26 7.57 -3.05
C VAL A 4 9.19 8.06 -1.60
N ALA A 5 10.22 7.79 -0.80
CA ALA A 5 10.29 8.29 0.57
C ALA A 5 10.13 9.82 0.62
N ARG A 6 10.84 10.56 -0.26
CA ARG A 6 10.75 12.03 -0.36
C ARG A 6 9.37 12.51 -0.76
N THR A 7 8.80 11.92 -1.81
CA THR A 7 7.48 12.33 -2.33
C THR A 7 6.42 12.18 -1.25
N PHE A 8 6.33 11.01 -0.62
CA PHE A 8 5.30 10.76 0.39
C PHE A 8 5.52 11.54 1.68
N SER A 9 6.77 11.72 2.13
CA SER A 9 7.05 12.59 3.27
C SER A 9 6.67 14.05 2.98
N THR A 10 6.96 14.54 1.77
CA THR A 10 6.57 15.90 1.35
C THR A 10 5.05 16.04 1.30
N LEU A 11 4.33 15.05 0.75
CA LEU A 11 2.86 15.05 0.75
C LEU A 11 2.29 15.07 2.17
N ASP A 12 2.93 14.36 3.09
CA ASP A 12 2.49 14.32 4.47
C ASP A 12 2.67 15.67 5.17
N HIS A 13 3.80 16.33 4.96
CA HIS A 13 4.00 17.71 5.42
C HIS A 13 2.96 18.67 4.83
N LEU A 14 2.75 18.66 3.51
CA LEU A 14 1.81 19.55 2.82
C LEU A 14 0.35 19.30 3.23
N SER A 15 0.00 18.06 3.53
CA SER A 15 -1.35 17.69 3.96
C SER A 15 -1.59 17.88 5.47
N GLY A 16 -0.55 18.19 6.25
CA GLY A 16 -0.65 18.26 7.71
C GLY A 16 -0.95 16.90 8.35
N GLY A 17 -0.24 15.85 7.91
CA GLY A 17 -0.35 14.51 8.48
C GLY A 17 -1.54 13.69 7.98
N ARG A 18 -1.95 13.85 6.70
CA ARG A 18 -3.08 13.11 6.11
C ARG A 18 -2.70 12.24 4.91
N ALA A 19 -1.42 12.08 4.63
CA ALA A 19 -0.97 11.22 3.54
C ALA A 19 -1.06 9.74 3.90
N GLY A 20 -1.47 8.93 2.93
CA GLY A 20 -1.37 7.48 2.97
C GLY A 20 -0.81 6.96 1.64
N TRP A 21 -0.19 5.82 1.68
CA TRP A 21 0.42 5.19 0.51
C TRP A 21 -0.06 3.75 0.36
N ASN A 22 -0.84 3.50 -0.69
CA ASN A 22 -1.16 2.13 -1.09
C ASN A 22 0.02 1.55 -1.88
N VAL A 23 0.74 0.64 -1.24
CA VAL A 23 1.91 -0.01 -1.83
C VAL A 23 1.45 -1.12 -2.76
N VAL A 24 1.76 -1.00 -4.06
CA VAL A 24 1.35 -1.95 -5.10
C VAL A 24 2.59 -2.49 -5.82
N THR A 25 2.63 -3.81 -6.01
CA THR A 25 3.71 -4.51 -6.73
C THR A 25 3.41 -4.72 -8.20
N SER A 26 2.41 -4.04 -8.75
CA SER A 26 1.87 -4.17 -10.11
C SER A 26 1.13 -5.48 -10.38
N LEU A 27 0.26 -5.48 -11.39
CA LEU A 27 -0.56 -6.63 -11.77
C LEU A 27 -0.28 -7.13 -13.19
N ASN A 28 -0.01 -6.23 -14.13
CA ASN A 28 0.05 -6.57 -15.55
C ASN A 28 1.36 -6.13 -16.22
N ASP A 29 1.67 -6.77 -17.33
CA ASP A 29 2.92 -6.54 -18.07
C ASP A 29 2.97 -5.14 -18.73
N SER A 30 1.82 -4.51 -18.99
CA SER A 30 1.77 -3.16 -19.54
C SER A 30 2.36 -2.11 -18.60
N GLU A 31 2.24 -2.31 -17.30
CA GLU A 31 2.91 -1.47 -16.30
C GLU A 31 4.44 -1.58 -16.40
N ALA A 32 4.96 -2.81 -16.55
CA ALA A 32 6.40 -3.04 -16.69
C ALA A 32 6.98 -2.35 -17.94
N ALA A 33 6.19 -2.26 -19.02
CA ALA A 33 6.62 -1.62 -20.26
C ALA A 33 6.96 -0.13 -20.08
N ASN A 34 6.30 0.58 -19.15
CA ASN A 34 6.60 1.96 -18.83
C ASN A 34 7.95 2.15 -18.11
N PHE A 35 8.55 1.06 -17.62
CA PHE A 35 9.84 1.04 -16.92
C PHE A 35 10.91 0.28 -17.71
N GLY A 36 10.71 0.07 -19.01
CA GLY A 36 11.68 -0.56 -19.91
C GLY A 36 11.75 -2.08 -19.85
N ALA A 37 10.82 -2.73 -19.15
CA ALA A 37 10.73 -4.20 -19.09
C ALA A 37 9.58 -4.72 -19.95
N ARG A 38 9.75 -5.89 -20.58
CA ARG A 38 8.69 -6.49 -21.39
C ARG A 38 7.64 -7.25 -20.58
N LYS A 39 8.03 -7.71 -19.39
CA LYS A 39 7.18 -8.49 -18.48
C LYS A 39 7.50 -8.14 -17.04
N LEU A 40 6.51 -8.28 -16.18
CA LEU A 40 6.73 -8.25 -14.75
C LEU A 40 7.56 -9.46 -14.30
N PRO A 41 8.43 -9.30 -13.29
CA PRO A 41 9.04 -10.44 -12.60
C PRO A 41 7.96 -11.36 -11.99
N ALA A 42 8.36 -12.58 -11.64
CA ALA A 42 7.48 -13.53 -10.95
C ALA A 42 6.83 -12.89 -9.71
N HIS A 43 5.59 -13.30 -9.42
CA HIS A 43 4.77 -12.72 -8.36
C HIS A 43 5.51 -12.60 -7.01
N ASP A 44 6.07 -13.69 -6.52
CA ASP A 44 6.74 -13.70 -5.21
C ASP A 44 8.02 -12.87 -5.20
N LEU A 45 8.79 -12.89 -6.30
CA LEU A 45 9.98 -12.07 -6.45
C LEU A 45 9.67 -10.56 -6.40
N ARG A 46 8.50 -10.13 -6.92
CA ARG A 46 8.07 -8.74 -6.78
C ARG A 46 7.84 -8.34 -5.32
N TYR A 47 7.26 -9.24 -4.52
CA TYR A 47 7.08 -8.99 -3.09
C TYR A 47 8.38 -9.05 -2.30
N ASP A 48 9.33 -9.91 -2.67
CA ASP A 48 10.65 -9.95 -2.04
C ASP A 48 11.41 -8.63 -2.27
N ARG A 49 11.37 -8.13 -3.52
CA ARG A 49 11.92 -6.80 -3.83
C ARG A 49 11.15 -5.68 -3.12
N ALA A 50 9.84 -5.79 -2.96
CA ALA A 50 9.03 -4.81 -2.26
C ALA A 50 9.31 -4.78 -0.75
N ASP A 51 9.63 -5.92 -0.13
CA ASP A 51 10.08 -5.97 1.25
C ASP A 51 11.32 -5.10 1.47
N GLU A 52 12.37 -5.32 0.68
CA GLU A 52 13.59 -4.51 0.77
C GLU A 52 13.33 -3.03 0.40
N PHE A 53 12.43 -2.79 -0.58
CA PHE A 53 12.04 -1.43 -0.93
C PHE A 53 11.44 -0.69 0.27
N LEU A 54 10.53 -1.31 1.02
CA LEU A 54 9.94 -0.72 2.22
C LEU A 54 10.93 -0.63 3.39
N GLU A 55 11.82 -1.57 3.55
CA GLU A 55 12.92 -1.47 4.52
C GLU A 55 13.72 -0.20 4.30
N VAL A 56 14.07 0.12 3.05
CA VAL A 56 14.80 1.35 2.71
C VAL A 56 13.94 2.58 2.90
N VAL A 57 12.68 2.58 2.46
CA VAL A 57 11.78 3.74 2.58
C VAL A 57 11.53 4.09 4.04
N ILE A 58 11.11 3.11 4.84
CA ILE A 58 10.86 3.29 6.28
C ILE A 58 12.16 3.57 7.02
N GLY A 59 13.25 2.93 6.61
CA GLY A 59 14.57 3.21 7.12
C GLY A 59 14.95 4.68 6.97
N HIS A 60 14.68 5.31 5.81
CA HIS A 60 14.88 6.74 5.61
C HIS A 60 14.04 7.59 6.55
N TRP A 61 12.75 7.31 6.67
CA TRP A 61 11.85 8.05 7.57
C TRP A 61 12.29 7.98 9.05
N ASN A 62 12.97 6.91 9.43
CA ASN A 62 13.48 6.67 10.78
C ASN A 62 14.91 7.15 11.00
N THR A 63 15.55 7.85 10.05
CA THR A 63 16.91 8.39 10.23
C THR A 63 16.97 9.61 11.17
N TRP A 64 15.86 10.25 11.43
CA TRP A 64 15.72 11.38 12.35
C TRP A 64 14.87 10.94 13.55
N ALA A 65 15.34 11.22 14.76
CA ALA A 65 14.49 11.10 15.93
C ALA A 65 13.38 12.19 15.90
N SER A 66 12.23 11.90 16.48
CA SER A 66 11.06 12.80 16.46
C SER A 66 11.35 14.18 17.08
N ASP A 67 12.31 14.26 17.98
CA ASP A 67 12.75 15.47 18.68
C ASP A 67 14.13 15.99 18.18
N ALA A 68 14.56 15.57 16.99
CA ALA A 68 15.84 16.00 16.42
C ALA A 68 15.84 17.50 16.03
N ILE A 69 14.70 18.06 15.64
CA ILE A 69 14.58 19.46 15.19
C ILE A 69 14.59 20.40 16.40
N ARG A 70 15.52 21.37 16.41
CA ARG A 70 15.67 22.36 17.48
C ARG A 70 15.30 23.77 17.05
N ILE A 71 15.68 24.18 15.84
CA ILE A 71 15.49 25.54 15.28
C ILE A 71 15.95 26.63 16.27
N ASP A 72 17.14 26.45 16.85
CA ASP A 72 17.73 27.41 17.72
C ASP A 72 18.43 28.49 16.88
N LYS A 73 17.82 29.67 16.81
CA LYS A 73 18.34 30.79 16.01
C LYS A 73 19.47 31.55 16.72
N VAL A 74 19.60 31.40 18.02
CA VAL A 74 20.67 32.09 18.82
C VAL A 74 21.98 31.35 18.61
N GLU A 75 21.94 30.01 18.76
CA GLU A 75 23.11 29.16 18.59
C GLU A 75 23.35 28.74 17.13
N GLY A 76 22.42 29.08 16.22
CA GLY A 76 22.50 28.69 14.81
C GLY A 76 22.30 27.19 14.57
N VAL A 77 21.61 26.50 15.46
CA VAL A 77 21.39 25.03 15.41
C VAL A 77 20.01 24.71 14.88
N PHE A 78 19.97 24.09 13.70
CA PHE A 78 18.71 23.61 13.10
C PHE A 78 18.22 22.31 13.72
N ALA A 79 19.11 21.35 13.90
CA ALA A 79 18.80 20.03 14.45
C ALA A 79 19.95 19.54 15.34
N ASP A 80 19.64 18.62 16.23
CA ASP A 80 20.60 17.90 17.05
C ASP A 80 21.30 16.83 16.20
N PRO A 81 22.62 16.94 15.95
CA PRO A 81 23.33 16.00 15.09
C PRO A 81 23.37 14.58 15.64
N ASP A 82 23.31 14.40 16.97
CA ASP A 82 23.32 13.08 17.59
C ASP A 82 22.00 12.33 17.42
N LYS A 83 20.95 13.05 17.00
CA LYS A 83 19.60 12.53 16.73
C LYS A 83 19.31 12.30 15.25
N VAL A 84 20.32 12.48 14.39
CA VAL A 84 20.22 12.22 12.94
C VAL A 84 21.29 11.20 12.58
N ARG A 85 20.85 10.04 12.07
CA ARG A 85 21.75 8.92 11.77
C ARG A 85 21.66 8.51 10.29
N ARG A 86 22.75 7.95 9.77
CA ARG A 86 22.76 7.35 8.44
C ARG A 86 21.95 6.06 8.44
N LEU A 87 21.37 5.72 7.28
CA LEU A 87 20.69 4.46 7.07
C LEU A 87 21.69 3.33 6.80
N ASP A 88 22.65 3.60 5.91
CA ASP A 88 23.71 2.68 5.46
C ASP A 88 23.17 1.28 5.09
N HIS A 89 22.07 1.26 4.31
CA HIS A 89 21.46 0.03 3.84
C HIS A 89 22.25 -0.55 2.66
N HIS A 90 22.55 -1.84 2.73
CA HIS A 90 23.16 -2.63 1.67
C HIS A 90 22.35 -3.92 1.51
N GLY A 91 21.64 -4.06 0.39
CA GLY A 91 20.73 -5.17 0.16
C GLY A 91 20.91 -5.86 -1.19
N GLN A 92 19.99 -6.74 -1.51
CA GLN A 92 20.03 -7.46 -2.78
C GLN A 92 19.66 -6.57 -3.97
N TRP A 93 18.74 -5.64 -3.78
CA TRP A 93 18.19 -4.77 -4.84
C TRP A 93 18.54 -3.31 -4.67
N PHE A 94 18.84 -2.88 -3.46
CA PHE A 94 19.03 -1.46 -3.16
C PHE A 94 20.22 -1.22 -2.25
N ASP A 95 20.95 -0.15 -2.56
CA ASP A 95 21.93 0.47 -1.67
C ASP A 95 21.47 1.89 -1.36
N SER A 96 21.51 2.29 -0.09
CA SER A 96 21.05 3.62 0.29
C SER A 96 21.74 4.12 1.56
N ARG A 97 22.44 5.24 1.44
CA ARG A 97 23.31 5.76 2.48
C ARG A 97 22.54 6.51 3.58
N GLY A 98 21.59 7.39 3.23
CA GLY A 98 21.05 8.35 4.18
C GLY A 98 22.08 9.39 4.67
N PRO A 99 21.76 10.22 5.68
CA PRO A 99 20.45 10.33 6.29
C PRO A 99 19.40 10.85 5.32
N PHE A 100 18.15 10.78 5.72
CA PHE A 100 17.05 11.34 4.93
C PHE A 100 17.12 12.86 4.91
N THR A 101 16.72 13.46 3.78
CA THR A 101 16.85 14.90 3.53
C THR A 101 15.65 15.73 3.95
N VAL A 102 14.59 15.07 4.44
CA VAL A 102 13.36 15.68 4.93
C VAL A 102 13.19 15.29 6.39
N PRO A 103 12.91 16.23 7.29
CA PRO A 103 12.65 15.90 8.69
C PRO A 103 11.38 15.06 8.85
N PRO A 104 11.14 14.44 10.02
CA PRO A 104 9.97 13.65 10.28
C PRO A 104 8.69 14.41 9.96
N SER A 105 7.78 13.76 9.28
CA SER A 105 6.46 14.32 8.96
C SER A 105 5.53 14.33 10.18
N PRO A 106 4.40 15.08 10.16
CA PRO A 106 3.53 15.24 11.33
C PRO A 106 3.02 13.92 11.94
N GLN A 107 2.83 12.87 11.15
CA GLN A 107 2.44 11.55 11.65
C GLN A 107 3.62 10.56 11.76
N GLY A 108 4.85 11.04 11.64
CA GLY A 108 6.08 10.23 11.61
C GLY A 108 6.38 9.70 10.22
N HIS A 109 5.43 9.01 9.61
CA HIS A 109 5.45 8.59 8.22
C HIS A 109 4.02 8.45 7.67
N PRO A 110 3.83 8.52 6.34
CA PRO A 110 2.54 8.26 5.70
C PRO A 110 2.00 6.87 6.05
N VAL A 111 0.69 6.78 6.24
CA VAL A 111 0.02 5.49 6.53
C VAL A 111 0.27 4.49 5.41
N ILE A 112 0.77 3.32 5.74
CA ILE A 112 0.99 2.24 4.78
C ILE A 112 -0.29 1.45 4.57
N ILE A 113 -0.79 1.48 3.33
CA ILE A 113 -1.98 0.74 2.92
C ILE A 113 -1.55 -0.42 2.00
N GLN A 114 -2.19 -1.56 2.12
CA GLN A 114 -1.87 -2.74 1.32
C GLN A 114 -3.13 -3.53 0.97
N ALA A 115 -3.19 -4.07 -0.26
CA ALA A 115 -4.33 -4.81 -0.78
C ALA A 115 -3.99 -6.27 -1.15
N GLY A 116 -2.84 -6.80 -0.75
CA GLY A 116 -2.42 -8.18 -1.05
C GLY A 116 -3.27 -9.22 -0.33
N GLN A 117 -3.94 -10.08 -1.11
CA GLN A 117 -4.80 -11.15 -0.59
C GLN A 117 -4.29 -12.55 -0.93
N SER A 118 -3.31 -12.68 -1.81
CA SER A 118 -2.62 -13.93 -2.15
C SER A 118 -1.60 -14.33 -1.08
N GLY A 119 -1.12 -15.57 -1.07
CA GLY A 119 -0.20 -16.08 -0.05
C GLY A 119 0.94 -15.12 0.31
N ARG A 120 1.82 -14.80 -0.66
CA ARG A 120 2.95 -13.88 -0.45
C ARG A 120 2.49 -12.42 -0.25
N GLY A 121 1.47 -11.99 -1.00
CA GLY A 121 0.88 -10.64 -0.86
C GLY A 121 0.24 -10.43 0.51
N ARG A 122 -0.40 -11.44 1.06
CA ARG A 122 -0.98 -11.41 2.41
C ARG A 122 0.10 -11.30 3.49
N GLN A 123 1.19 -12.06 3.38
CA GLN A 123 2.34 -11.95 4.29
C GLN A 123 2.94 -10.54 4.27
N PHE A 124 3.09 -9.95 3.08
CA PHE A 124 3.55 -8.58 2.91
C PHE A 124 2.58 -7.57 3.54
N ALA A 125 1.28 -7.74 3.32
CA ALA A 125 0.26 -6.88 3.91
C ALA A 125 0.27 -6.94 5.44
N VAL A 126 0.39 -8.14 6.01
CA VAL A 126 0.46 -8.32 7.47
C VAL A 126 1.77 -7.78 8.03
N ARG A 127 2.88 -7.87 7.29
CA ARG A 127 4.18 -7.33 7.73
C ARG A 127 4.18 -5.81 7.79
N TRP A 128 3.70 -5.15 6.75
CA TRP A 128 3.90 -3.71 6.53
C TRP A 128 2.65 -2.86 6.67
N GLY A 129 1.48 -3.39 6.33
CA GLY A 129 0.24 -2.64 6.27
C GLY A 129 -0.20 -2.12 7.65
N GLU A 130 -0.65 -0.87 7.69
CA GLU A 130 -1.38 -0.26 8.81
C GLU A 130 -2.88 -0.24 8.49
N VAL A 131 -3.23 -0.20 7.19
CA VAL A 131 -4.57 -0.45 6.68
C VAL A 131 -4.48 -1.55 5.62
N ILE A 132 -5.26 -2.61 5.78
CA ILE A 132 -5.38 -3.70 4.80
C ILE A 132 -6.71 -3.54 4.09
N PHE A 133 -6.67 -3.14 2.82
CA PHE A 133 -7.82 -3.12 1.95
C PHE A 133 -8.19 -4.54 1.53
N ALA A 134 -9.46 -4.91 1.65
CA ALA A 134 -9.92 -6.27 1.36
C ALA A 134 -11.28 -6.28 0.65
N ILE A 135 -11.53 -7.33 -0.13
CA ILE A 135 -12.84 -7.62 -0.71
C ILE A 135 -13.34 -8.91 -0.09
N PHE A 136 -14.43 -8.82 0.65
CA PHE A 136 -15.05 -9.97 1.31
C PHE A 136 -16.42 -10.24 0.73
N PRO A 137 -16.65 -11.44 0.15
CA PRO A 137 -17.94 -11.77 -0.48
C PRO A 137 -19.08 -11.88 0.53
N THR A 138 -18.78 -12.27 1.79
CA THR A 138 -19.77 -12.39 2.86
C THR A 138 -19.16 -11.94 4.20
N LEU A 139 -20.05 -11.61 5.16
CA LEU A 139 -19.64 -11.28 6.52
C LEU A 139 -18.91 -12.45 7.21
N GLU A 140 -19.38 -13.67 6.99
CA GLU A 140 -18.75 -14.87 7.58
C GLU A 140 -17.33 -15.07 7.04
N PHE A 141 -17.15 -14.95 5.73
CA PHE A 141 -15.82 -14.97 5.11
C PHE A 141 -14.92 -13.88 5.69
N GLY A 142 -15.45 -12.66 5.79
CA GLY A 142 -14.69 -11.52 6.34
C GLY A 142 -14.24 -11.75 7.79
N ARG A 143 -15.09 -12.32 8.63
CA ARG A 143 -14.73 -12.66 10.03
C ARG A 143 -13.59 -13.68 10.08
N LYS A 144 -13.66 -14.75 9.28
CA LYS A 144 -12.61 -15.77 9.21
C LYS A 144 -11.29 -15.18 8.69
N ALA A 145 -11.35 -14.40 7.62
CA ALA A 145 -10.19 -13.74 7.03
C ALA A 145 -9.54 -12.76 8.02
N TYR A 146 -10.35 -11.97 8.73
CA TYR A 146 -9.86 -11.05 9.75
C TYR A 146 -9.14 -11.78 10.89
N ALA A 147 -9.73 -12.86 11.43
CA ALA A 147 -9.10 -13.66 12.47
C ALA A 147 -7.74 -14.21 12.02
N ALA A 148 -7.68 -14.77 10.82
CA ALA A 148 -6.44 -15.31 10.28
C ALA A 148 -5.35 -14.23 10.06
N LEU A 149 -5.73 -13.01 9.64
CA LEU A 149 -4.79 -11.89 9.54
C LEU A 149 -4.24 -11.48 10.90
N GLN A 150 -5.07 -11.47 11.95
CA GLN A 150 -4.64 -11.17 13.31
C GLN A 150 -3.67 -12.24 13.85
N GLU A 151 -3.95 -13.51 13.62
CA GLU A 151 -3.07 -14.63 14.01
C GLU A 151 -1.69 -14.50 13.34
N GLU A 152 -1.65 -14.26 12.03
CA GLU A 152 -0.39 -14.04 11.30
C GLU A 152 0.38 -12.81 11.82
N SER A 153 -0.31 -11.75 12.16
CA SER A 153 0.28 -10.54 12.74
C SER A 153 1.01 -10.83 14.05
N VAL A 154 0.39 -11.61 14.91
CA VAL A 154 0.99 -12.05 16.19
C VAL A 154 2.22 -12.91 15.94
N LEU A 155 2.17 -13.84 14.98
CA LEU A 155 3.32 -14.68 14.60
C LEU A 155 4.52 -13.85 14.09
N LEU A 156 4.26 -12.71 13.46
CA LEU A 156 5.29 -11.75 13.03
C LEU A 156 5.74 -10.79 14.14
N GLY A 157 5.26 -10.97 15.38
CA GLY A 157 5.63 -10.15 16.53
C GLY A 157 5.02 -8.74 16.52
N ARG A 158 3.99 -8.47 15.68
CA ARG A 158 3.31 -7.18 15.69
C ARG A 158 2.34 -7.08 16.87
N ALA A 159 2.20 -5.88 17.42
CA ALA A 159 1.26 -5.62 18.49
C ALA A 159 -0.20 -5.90 18.05
N PRO A 160 -1.07 -6.37 18.96
CA PRO A 160 -2.49 -6.49 18.68
C PRO A 160 -3.08 -5.14 18.19
N GLY A 161 -3.82 -5.18 17.10
CA GLY A 161 -4.40 -3.98 16.52
C GLY A 161 -3.42 -3.10 15.71
N ALA A 162 -2.24 -3.61 15.37
CA ALA A 162 -1.23 -2.91 14.55
C ALA A 162 -1.74 -2.48 13.17
N PHE A 163 -2.83 -3.05 12.70
CA PHE A 163 -3.49 -2.64 11.45
C PHE A 163 -5.01 -2.62 11.61
N ARG A 164 -5.64 -1.94 10.67
CA ARG A 164 -7.10 -1.97 10.45
C ARG A 164 -7.39 -2.67 9.12
N VAL A 165 -8.51 -3.39 9.04
CA VAL A 165 -9.01 -3.93 7.78
C VAL A 165 -10.10 -3.01 7.26
N ALA A 166 -9.96 -2.57 6.02
CA ALA A 166 -10.91 -1.74 5.30
C ALA A 166 -11.59 -2.57 4.20
N PRO A 167 -12.73 -3.20 4.48
CA PRO A 167 -13.45 -3.96 3.45
C PRO A 167 -14.10 -3.00 2.45
N LEU A 168 -14.04 -3.38 1.16
CA LEU A 168 -14.80 -2.69 0.13
C LEU A 168 -16.29 -2.95 0.35
N VAL A 169 -17.06 -1.88 0.41
CA VAL A 169 -18.52 -1.93 0.54
C VAL A 169 -19.15 -1.08 -0.55
N TYR A 170 -20.07 -1.64 -1.31
CA TYR A 170 -20.90 -0.89 -2.24
C TYR A 170 -22.21 -0.50 -1.55
N VAL A 171 -22.48 0.78 -1.43
CA VAL A 171 -23.67 1.30 -0.73
C VAL A 171 -24.58 1.99 -1.72
N THR A 172 -25.84 1.56 -1.77
CA THR A 172 -26.90 2.25 -2.50
C THR A 172 -27.87 2.89 -1.49
N VAL A 173 -28.10 4.18 -1.63
CA VAL A 173 -28.97 4.96 -0.71
C VAL A 173 -30.15 5.51 -1.50
N ALA A 174 -31.37 5.27 -1.00
CA ALA A 174 -32.60 5.80 -1.56
C ALA A 174 -33.63 6.06 -0.44
N GLU A 175 -34.79 6.61 -0.78
CA GLU A 175 -35.85 6.93 0.18
C GLU A 175 -36.54 5.69 0.80
N SER A 176 -36.43 4.53 0.14
CA SER A 176 -36.94 3.24 0.63
C SER A 176 -36.04 2.08 0.19
N GLN A 177 -36.19 0.93 0.86
CA GLN A 177 -35.48 -0.30 0.50
C GLN A 177 -35.75 -0.70 -0.95
N SER A 178 -37.02 -0.68 -1.40
CA SER A 178 -37.38 -1.01 -2.78
C SER A 178 -36.71 -0.07 -3.78
N ALA A 179 -36.71 1.24 -3.52
CA ALA A 179 -36.07 2.21 -4.40
C ALA A 179 -34.55 2.00 -4.46
N ALA A 180 -33.90 1.58 -3.37
CA ALA A 180 -32.48 1.25 -3.36
C ALA A 180 -32.19 -0.02 -4.18
N GLU A 181 -33.04 -1.03 -4.08
CA GLU A 181 -32.96 -2.27 -4.85
C GLU A 181 -33.15 -2.01 -6.35
N ASP A 182 -34.15 -1.19 -6.72
CA ASP A 182 -34.39 -0.79 -8.10
C ASP A 182 -33.19 -0.01 -8.68
N GLN A 183 -32.63 0.91 -7.91
CA GLN A 183 -31.44 1.65 -8.31
C GLN A 183 -30.23 0.74 -8.47
N PHE A 184 -30.01 -0.19 -7.55
CA PHE A 184 -28.94 -1.17 -7.65
C PHE A 184 -29.09 -2.05 -8.89
N ALA A 185 -30.32 -2.56 -9.17
CA ALA A 185 -30.62 -3.34 -10.35
C ALA A 185 -30.39 -2.57 -11.65
N ALA A 186 -30.78 -1.28 -11.67
CA ALA A 186 -30.55 -0.41 -12.82
C ALA A 186 -29.05 -0.20 -13.10
N ILE A 187 -28.24 -0.01 -12.06
CA ILE A 187 -26.78 0.10 -12.20
C ILE A 187 -26.17 -1.23 -12.67
N ALA A 188 -26.59 -2.35 -12.10
CA ALA A 188 -26.12 -3.68 -12.49
C ALA A 188 -26.44 -4.02 -13.95
N ALA A 189 -27.58 -3.56 -14.46
CA ALA A 189 -27.99 -3.73 -15.84
C ALA A 189 -27.13 -2.97 -16.87
N LEU A 190 -26.36 -1.98 -16.43
CA LEU A 190 -25.41 -1.26 -17.28
C LEU A 190 -24.15 -2.07 -17.58
N ALA A 191 -23.84 -3.08 -16.78
CA ALA A 191 -22.67 -3.92 -16.98
C ALA A 191 -22.83 -4.76 -18.28
N LYS A 192 -21.83 -4.65 -19.15
CA LYS A 192 -21.78 -5.44 -20.39
C LYS A 192 -20.74 -6.56 -20.26
N PRO A 193 -20.98 -7.75 -20.82
CA PRO A 193 -19.99 -8.83 -20.80
C PRO A 193 -18.61 -8.40 -21.31
N ILE A 194 -18.58 -7.58 -22.35
CA ILE A 194 -17.32 -7.09 -22.94
C ILE A 194 -16.51 -6.23 -21.95
N ASP A 195 -17.16 -5.44 -21.11
CA ASP A 195 -16.49 -4.60 -20.13
C ASP A 195 -15.84 -5.47 -19.03
N THR A 196 -16.55 -6.53 -18.62
CA THR A 196 -16.02 -7.53 -17.66
C THR A 196 -14.82 -8.28 -18.25
N LEU A 197 -14.91 -8.70 -19.51
CA LEU A 197 -13.81 -9.39 -20.19
C LEU A 197 -12.59 -8.48 -20.36
N ALA A 198 -12.79 -7.21 -20.69
CA ALA A 198 -11.71 -6.24 -20.77
C ALA A 198 -10.99 -6.06 -19.42
N LEU A 199 -11.74 -5.89 -18.32
CA LEU A 199 -11.19 -5.79 -16.97
C LEU A 199 -10.41 -7.05 -16.56
N LEU A 200 -10.96 -8.24 -16.88
CA LEU A 200 -10.29 -9.51 -16.60
C LEU A 200 -9.03 -9.69 -17.45
N SER A 201 -9.03 -9.21 -18.69
CA SER A 201 -7.85 -9.25 -19.57
C SER A 201 -6.69 -8.53 -18.94
N GLU A 202 -6.93 -7.34 -18.39
CA GLU A 202 -5.90 -6.56 -17.72
C GLU A 202 -5.43 -7.26 -16.43
N ALA A 203 -6.34 -7.66 -15.57
CA ALA A 203 -6.02 -8.27 -14.28
C ALA A 203 -5.29 -9.61 -14.39
N LEU A 204 -5.52 -10.38 -15.45
CA LEU A 204 -4.97 -11.72 -15.63
C LEU A 204 -3.84 -11.81 -16.68
N ASN A 205 -3.43 -10.69 -17.29
CA ASN A 205 -2.49 -10.67 -18.41
C ASN A 205 -2.89 -11.63 -19.55
N PHE A 206 -4.18 -11.73 -19.83
CA PHE A 206 -4.75 -12.63 -20.85
C PHE A 206 -5.75 -11.89 -21.71
N ASP A 207 -5.58 -11.91 -23.02
CA ASP A 207 -6.51 -11.29 -23.97
C ASP A 207 -7.77 -12.14 -24.15
N PHE A 208 -8.80 -11.86 -23.36
CA PHE A 208 -10.12 -12.53 -23.48
C PHE A 208 -10.86 -12.14 -24.77
N ALA A 209 -10.54 -11.00 -25.40
CA ALA A 209 -11.13 -10.65 -26.68
C ALA A 209 -10.71 -11.59 -27.81
N SER A 210 -9.63 -12.34 -27.63
CA SER A 210 -9.21 -13.41 -28.54
C SER A 210 -10.07 -14.69 -28.46
N LYS A 211 -11.01 -14.76 -27.52
CA LYS A 211 -11.94 -15.87 -27.33
C LYS A 211 -13.36 -15.41 -27.61
N PRO A 212 -14.19 -16.21 -28.29
CA PRO A 212 -15.61 -15.92 -28.40
C PRO A 212 -16.26 -15.91 -27.00
N PRO A 213 -17.28 -15.09 -26.76
CA PRO A 213 -17.96 -14.98 -25.47
C PRO A 213 -19.02 -16.07 -25.24
N ASP A 214 -18.72 -17.33 -25.52
CA ASP A 214 -19.62 -18.47 -25.36
C ASP A 214 -19.49 -19.12 -23.97
#